data_368efed17d2266af58e42f06aaef008a
#
_entry.id   368efed17d2266af58e42f06aaef008a
#
_cell.length_a   1.000
_cell.length_b   1.000
_cell.length_c   1.000
_cell.angle_alpha   90.00
_cell.angle_beta   90.00
_cell.angle_gamma   90.00
#
_symmetry.space_group_name_H-M   'P 1'
#
loop_
_entity.id
_entity.type
_entity.pdbx_description
1 polymer ?
#
loop_
_entity_poly.entity_id
_entity_poly.type
_entity_poly.pdbx_seq_one_letter_code
_entity_poly.pdbx_strand_id
1 'polypeptide(L)'
;MAALGIDFGTSGARAIALNTSGDILSQSRHSFAVGEVANPSAWRQALWALLAGLDSAALACVQRIAINGTSATALLCDRTLTPLTTALLYNDSTARSELPGLEEIAPAGSPTLSATSTLVKALWWYRTVSAEVRAAATHIVHQADWLAAQLHGQPGVSDYHNALKIGYDVRSNTYPNWLLTLPIADWLPKVRTPGDIVAPILPNIATQFGLSKTCQICAGTTDSIAAFLASTAHQPGDAVTSLGSTLVLKLLSAVPVDDAPSGVYSHRLGDLWLAGGASNTGGAVLRQYFSSEQLSALSARIDPSIPCLLDYYPLTQPGERFPINDPDYTPRVTPRPASDVEFLKGLLGAIARIECQGYKTLETLGAPSLKKVYTAGGGAQNSTWQTIRQQQLGVAVAVADQTEAAYGTALLALRGLSQFTQKPR
;
A
#
# COMPACT_ATOMS: atom_id res chain seq x y z
N MET A 1 -11.63 -22.34 -12.44
CA MET A 1 -11.61 -21.53 -11.22
C MET A 1 -11.01 -20.17 -11.57
N ALA A 2 -11.66 -19.08 -11.17
CA ALA A 2 -11.16 -17.72 -11.34
C ALA A 2 -11.23 -16.97 -10.01
N ALA A 3 -10.45 -15.92 -9.87
CA ALA A 3 -10.49 -15.01 -8.72
C ALA A 3 -10.59 -13.56 -9.19
N LEU A 4 -11.27 -12.74 -8.39
CA LEU A 4 -11.46 -11.32 -8.64
C LEU A 4 -10.73 -10.53 -7.55
N GLY A 5 -9.87 -9.61 -7.98
CA GLY A 5 -9.25 -8.61 -7.12
C GLY A 5 -9.81 -7.24 -7.43
N ILE A 6 -10.12 -6.48 -6.39
CA ILE A 6 -10.64 -5.13 -6.49
C ILE A 6 -9.75 -4.19 -5.69
N ASP A 7 -9.33 -3.10 -6.33
CA ASP A 7 -8.45 -2.07 -5.76
C ASP A 7 -9.22 -0.76 -5.64
N PHE A 8 -9.19 -0.16 -4.45
CA PHE A 8 -9.74 1.16 -4.17
C PHE A 8 -8.63 2.13 -3.81
N GLY A 9 -8.18 2.89 -4.81
CA GLY A 9 -7.17 3.94 -4.66
C GLY A 9 -7.78 5.33 -4.43
N THR A 10 -6.93 6.36 -4.52
CA THR A 10 -7.32 7.76 -4.30
C THR A 10 -7.96 8.43 -5.51
N SER A 11 -7.70 7.97 -6.72
CA SER A 11 -8.22 8.55 -7.97
C SER A 11 -9.33 7.72 -8.59
N GLY A 12 -9.63 6.55 -8.04
CA GLY A 12 -10.61 5.62 -8.58
C GLY A 12 -10.43 4.21 -8.06
N ALA A 13 -11.18 3.29 -8.65
CA ALA A 13 -11.15 1.88 -8.31
C ALA A 13 -10.99 1.02 -9.58
N ARG A 14 -10.47 -0.19 -9.41
CA ARG A 14 -10.23 -1.16 -10.49
C ARG A 14 -10.60 -2.56 -10.04
N ALA A 15 -11.08 -3.36 -10.99
CA ALA A 15 -11.36 -4.78 -10.78
C ALA A 15 -10.67 -5.60 -11.88
N ILE A 16 -10.04 -6.70 -11.50
CA ILE A 16 -9.38 -7.63 -12.42
C ILE A 16 -9.75 -9.06 -12.03
N ALA A 17 -10.33 -9.80 -12.98
CA ALA A 17 -10.60 -11.23 -12.86
C ALA A 17 -9.46 -12.04 -13.52
N LEU A 18 -8.92 -13.02 -12.80
CA LEU A 18 -7.84 -13.89 -13.26
C LEU A 18 -8.28 -15.35 -13.30
N ASN A 19 -7.75 -16.10 -14.27
CA ASN A 19 -7.79 -17.56 -14.23
C ASN A 19 -6.71 -18.13 -13.29
N THR A 20 -6.64 -19.44 -13.15
CA THR A 20 -5.65 -20.14 -12.30
C THR A 20 -4.21 -19.97 -12.78
N SER A 21 -4.00 -19.69 -14.07
CA SER A 21 -2.68 -19.42 -14.64
C SER A 21 -2.19 -18.00 -14.40
N GLY A 22 -3.10 -17.07 -13.98
CA GLY A 22 -2.79 -15.65 -13.80
C GLY A 22 -3.12 -14.79 -15.02
N ASP A 23 -3.77 -15.38 -16.05
CA ASP A 23 -4.20 -14.59 -17.22
C ASP A 23 -5.44 -13.76 -16.88
N ILE A 24 -5.48 -12.54 -17.40
CA ILE A 24 -6.60 -11.64 -17.20
C ILE A 24 -7.78 -12.07 -18.07
N LEU A 25 -8.89 -12.44 -17.43
CA LEU A 25 -10.16 -12.79 -18.09
C LEU A 25 -11.00 -11.56 -18.40
N SER A 26 -11.06 -10.59 -17.47
CA SER A 26 -11.81 -9.36 -17.61
C SER A 26 -11.28 -8.31 -16.67
N GLN A 27 -11.48 -7.02 -16.99
CA GLN A 27 -11.13 -5.90 -16.12
C GLN A 27 -12.13 -4.76 -16.27
N SER A 28 -12.31 -4.00 -15.18
CA SER A 28 -13.18 -2.83 -15.14
C SER A 28 -12.51 -1.71 -14.35
N ARG A 29 -12.87 -0.45 -14.65
CA ARG A 29 -12.32 0.74 -13.99
C ARG A 29 -13.42 1.75 -13.68
N HIS A 30 -13.26 2.45 -12.57
CA HIS A 30 -14.15 3.55 -12.16
C HIS A 30 -13.29 4.69 -11.63
N SER A 31 -13.52 5.92 -12.12
CA SER A 31 -12.79 7.11 -11.64
C SER A 31 -13.67 7.86 -10.64
N PHE A 32 -13.07 8.34 -9.55
CA PHE A 32 -13.76 9.17 -8.58
C PHE A 32 -13.82 10.63 -9.05
N ALA A 33 -14.96 11.25 -8.87
CA ALA A 33 -15.10 12.69 -8.99
C ALA A 33 -14.51 13.40 -7.75
N VAL A 34 -14.31 14.70 -7.86
CA VAL A 34 -13.83 15.52 -6.75
C VAL A 34 -14.80 15.41 -5.56
N GLY A 35 -14.28 15.07 -4.38
CA GLY A 35 -15.07 14.89 -3.14
C GLY A 35 -15.62 13.49 -2.90
N GLU A 36 -15.53 12.55 -3.86
CA GLU A 36 -16.03 11.18 -3.70
C GLU A 36 -15.07 10.27 -2.94
N VAL A 37 -13.79 10.61 -2.91
CA VAL A 37 -12.74 9.73 -2.35
C VAL A 37 -12.92 9.41 -0.85
N ALA A 38 -13.60 10.28 -0.09
CA ALA A 38 -13.91 10.08 1.33
C ALA A 38 -15.36 9.66 1.59
N ASN A 39 -16.15 9.40 0.54
CA ASN A 39 -17.57 9.12 0.64
C ASN A 39 -17.86 7.61 0.52
N PRO A 40 -18.28 6.92 1.61
CA PRO A 40 -18.61 5.50 1.56
C PRO A 40 -19.72 5.15 0.55
N SER A 41 -20.69 6.04 0.34
CA SER A 41 -21.75 5.81 -0.66
C SER A 41 -21.18 5.79 -2.08
N ALA A 42 -20.22 6.66 -2.40
CA ALA A 42 -19.52 6.65 -3.68
C ALA A 42 -18.65 5.38 -3.83
N TRP A 43 -18.00 4.93 -2.78
CA TRP A 43 -17.25 3.65 -2.81
C TRP A 43 -18.16 2.46 -3.15
N ARG A 44 -19.34 2.38 -2.52
CA ARG A 44 -20.33 1.33 -2.82
C ARG A 44 -20.83 1.41 -4.25
N GLN A 45 -21.12 2.61 -4.75
CA GLN A 45 -21.51 2.80 -6.15
C GLN A 45 -20.40 2.38 -7.11
N ALA A 46 -19.15 2.73 -6.82
CA ALA A 46 -17.99 2.29 -7.60
C ALA A 46 -17.84 0.76 -7.59
N LEU A 47 -18.01 0.10 -6.42
CA LEU A 47 -18.00 -1.36 -6.32
C LEU A 47 -19.02 -2.01 -7.24
N TRP A 48 -20.26 -1.52 -7.22
CA TRP A 48 -21.33 -2.04 -8.10
C TRP A 48 -21.04 -1.75 -9.58
N ALA A 49 -20.54 -0.56 -9.91
CA ALA A 49 -20.16 -0.21 -11.28
C ALA A 49 -19.01 -1.09 -11.79
N LEU A 50 -18.02 -1.39 -10.97
CA LEU A 50 -16.94 -2.30 -11.31
C LEU A 50 -17.45 -3.70 -11.62
N LEU A 51 -18.30 -4.27 -10.76
CA LEU A 51 -18.88 -5.60 -10.98
C LEU A 51 -19.74 -5.64 -12.24
N ALA A 52 -20.57 -4.61 -12.47
CA ALA A 52 -21.41 -4.51 -13.66
C ALA A 52 -20.60 -4.32 -14.96
N GLY A 53 -19.39 -3.76 -14.87
CA GLY A 53 -18.51 -3.52 -16.02
C GLY A 53 -17.62 -4.72 -16.40
N LEU A 54 -17.65 -5.83 -15.63
CA LEU A 54 -16.93 -7.04 -15.96
C LEU A 54 -17.74 -7.94 -16.91
N ASP A 55 -17.03 -8.72 -17.70
CA ASP A 55 -17.62 -9.73 -18.56
C ASP A 55 -18.40 -10.78 -17.74
N SER A 56 -19.65 -11.06 -18.15
CA SER A 56 -20.54 -11.98 -17.44
C SER A 56 -20.00 -13.43 -17.42
N ALA A 57 -19.34 -13.85 -18.50
CA ALA A 57 -18.73 -15.18 -18.55
C ALA A 57 -17.54 -15.28 -17.59
N ALA A 58 -16.75 -14.21 -17.44
CA ALA A 58 -15.67 -14.15 -16.47
C ALA A 58 -16.23 -14.18 -15.03
N LEU A 59 -17.28 -13.38 -14.72
CA LEU A 59 -17.93 -13.36 -13.41
C LEU A 59 -18.51 -14.72 -13.01
N ALA A 60 -19.14 -15.45 -13.94
CA ALA A 60 -19.69 -16.79 -13.68
C ALA A 60 -18.60 -17.80 -13.26
N CYS A 61 -17.34 -17.59 -13.64
CA CYS A 61 -16.20 -18.43 -13.29
C CYS A 61 -15.54 -18.04 -11.95
N VAL A 62 -15.84 -16.84 -11.39
CA VAL A 62 -15.23 -16.33 -10.16
C VAL A 62 -15.68 -17.14 -8.95
N GLN A 63 -14.73 -17.67 -8.22
CA GLN A 63 -14.97 -18.45 -6.99
C GLN A 63 -14.43 -17.78 -5.74
N ARG A 64 -13.55 -16.77 -5.88
CA ARG A 64 -12.99 -16.01 -4.76
C ARG A 64 -12.87 -14.53 -5.13
N ILE A 65 -13.15 -13.66 -4.17
CA ILE A 65 -13.02 -12.20 -4.31
C ILE A 65 -12.23 -11.69 -3.11
N ALA A 66 -11.28 -10.80 -3.35
CA ALA A 66 -10.64 -9.97 -2.31
C ALA A 66 -10.67 -8.50 -2.72
N ILE A 67 -10.62 -7.62 -1.73
CA ILE A 67 -10.61 -6.16 -1.94
C ILE A 67 -9.41 -5.57 -1.20
N ASN A 68 -8.67 -4.67 -1.83
CA ASN A 68 -7.70 -3.82 -1.17
C ASN A 68 -8.17 -2.36 -1.16
N GLY A 69 -7.63 -1.60 -0.24
CA GLY A 69 -7.86 -0.17 -0.13
C GLY A 69 -6.64 0.56 0.39
N THR A 70 -6.74 1.89 0.48
CA THR A 70 -5.64 2.70 1.00
C THR A 70 -5.44 2.44 2.51
N SER A 71 -4.18 2.20 2.91
CA SER A 71 -3.82 1.89 4.29
C SER A 71 -4.25 3.00 5.25
N ALA A 72 -4.93 2.65 6.35
CA ALA A 72 -5.45 3.58 7.36
C ALA A 72 -6.57 4.55 6.89
N THR A 73 -7.15 4.36 5.72
CA THR A 73 -8.45 4.95 5.41
C THR A 73 -9.53 4.21 6.18
N ALA A 74 -10.23 4.91 7.07
CA ALA A 74 -11.16 4.28 8.01
C ALA A 74 -12.40 5.14 8.27
N LEU A 75 -13.43 4.51 8.81
CA LEU A 75 -14.69 5.13 9.23
C LEU A 75 -15.25 4.42 10.46
N LEU A 76 -16.14 5.10 11.17
CA LEU A 76 -16.85 4.55 12.31
C LEU A 76 -18.22 4.06 11.84
N CYS A 77 -18.59 2.84 12.23
CA CYS A 77 -19.86 2.21 11.85
C CYS A 77 -20.64 1.68 13.04
N ASP A 78 -21.95 1.57 12.85
CA ASP A 78 -22.83 0.81 13.74
C ASP A 78 -22.73 -0.71 13.44
N ARG A 79 -23.51 -1.52 14.20
CA ARG A 79 -23.55 -2.98 14.06
C ARG A 79 -24.05 -3.48 12.70
N THR A 80 -24.70 -2.65 11.92
CA THR A 80 -25.19 -2.95 10.56
C THR A 80 -24.27 -2.47 9.46
N LEU A 81 -23.07 -1.93 9.83
CA LEU A 81 -22.09 -1.30 8.95
C LEU A 81 -22.59 -0.01 8.28
N THR A 82 -23.61 0.62 8.87
CA THR A 82 -23.99 1.98 8.47
C THR A 82 -22.93 2.96 8.94
N PRO A 83 -22.33 3.76 8.04
CA PRO A 83 -21.35 4.78 8.43
C PRO A 83 -21.97 5.82 9.35
N LEU A 84 -21.35 6.06 10.49
CA LEU A 84 -21.72 7.07 11.47
C LEU A 84 -20.92 8.37 11.30
N THR A 85 -19.83 8.31 10.53
CA THR A 85 -18.93 9.44 10.25
C THR A 85 -18.56 9.43 8.76
N THR A 86 -18.05 10.58 8.28
CA THR A 86 -17.27 10.59 7.05
C THR A 86 -15.99 9.79 7.24
N ALA A 87 -15.46 9.20 6.16
CA ALA A 87 -14.18 8.51 6.24
C ALA A 87 -13.04 9.50 6.40
N LEU A 88 -12.06 9.14 7.25
CA LEU A 88 -10.77 9.82 7.31
C LEU A 88 -9.77 9.06 6.43
N LEU A 89 -9.22 9.73 5.43
CA LEU A 89 -8.34 9.15 4.44
C LEU A 89 -6.95 8.83 5.01
N TYR A 90 -6.18 8.04 4.31
CA TYR A 90 -4.84 7.57 4.68
C TYR A 90 -3.84 8.69 5.04
N ASN A 91 -4.01 9.87 4.44
CA ASN A 91 -3.17 11.07 4.64
C ASN A 91 -3.83 12.14 5.53
N ASP A 92 -5.02 11.85 6.07
CA ASP A 92 -5.73 12.77 6.96
C ASP A 92 -5.09 12.79 8.35
N SER A 93 -4.65 13.96 8.77
CA SER A 93 -4.00 14.21 10.05
C SER A 93 -4.86 15.03 11.04
N THR A 94 -6.17 15.13 10.80
CA THR A 94 -7.11 15.87 11.67
C THR A 94 -7.03 15.39 13.12
N ALA A 95 -6.78 14.09 13.31
CA ALA A 95 -6.68 13.46 14.62
C ALA A 95 -5.32 13.65 15.34
N ARG A 96 -4.40 14.47 14.82
CA ARG A 96 -3.03 14.66 15.36
C ARG A 96 -3.00 15.00 16.85
N SER A 97 -4.01 15.67 17.39
CA SER A 97 -4.11 16.02 18.80
C SER A 97 -4.06 14.83 19.77
N GLU A 98 -4.31 13.61 19.28
CA GLU A 98 -4.30 12.39 20.09
C GLU A 98 -2.88 11.79 20.26
N LEU A 99 -1.90 12.21 19.45
CA LEU A 99 -0.54 11.64 19.49
C LEU A 99 0.16 11.77 20.84
N PRO A 100 0.19 12.96 21.52
CA PRO A 100 0.92 13.07 22.77
C PRO A 100 0.45 12.06 23.85
N GLY A 101 -0.88 11.87 23.97
CA GLY A 101 -1.42 10.89 24.92
C GLY A 101 -1.15 9.44 24.50
N LEU A 102 -1.03 9.17 23.20
CA LEU A 102 -0.72 7.83 22.71
C LEU A 102 0.79 7.53 22.87
N GLU A 103 1.67 8.49 22.73
CA GLU A 103 3.12 8.35 22.93
C GLU A 103 3.50 7.93 24.36
N GLU A 104 2.65 8.26 25.36
CA GLU A 104 2.85 7.87 26.75
C GLU A 104 2.58 6.38 27.01
N ILE A 105 1.78 5.71 26.17
CA ILE A 105 1.28 4.36 26.42
C ILE A 105 1.66 3.34 25.34
N ALA A 106 1.83 3.77 24.10
CA ALA A 106 2.23 2.88 23.00
C ALA A 106 3.75 2.68 23.02
N PRO A 107 4.23 1.46 22.65
CA PRO A 107 5.67 1.24 22.52
C PRO A 107 6.32 2.19 21.52
N ALA A 108 7.52 2.67 21.84
CA ALA A 108 8.32 3.49 20.95
C ALA A 108 8.51 2.78 19.59
N GLY A 109 8.35 3.51 18.49
CA GLY A 109 8.44 2.96 17.14
C GLY A 109 7.19 2.20 16.66
N SER A 110 6.11 2.17 17.45
CA SER A 110 4.85 1.57 17.02
C SER A 110 4.34 2.23 15.72
N PRO A 111 3.86 1.45 14.73
CA PRO A 111 3.21 1.99 13.53
C PRO A 111 1.97 2.85 13.81
N THR A 112 1.44 2.79 15.04
CA THR A 112 0.32 3.62 15.50
C THR A 112 0.72 5.05 15.82
N LEU A 113 2.00 5.31 16.11
CA LEU A 113 2.54 6.64 16.43
C LEU A 113 2.73 7.49 15.16
N SER A 114 1.64 7.72 14.47
CA SER A 114 1.55 8.56 13.27
C SER A 114 0.24 9.32 13.29
N ALA A 115 0.29 10.62 12.99
CA ALA A 115 -0.89 11.49 12.92
C ALA A 115 -2.00 10.95 11.99
N THR A 116 -1.65 10.08 11.06
CA THR A 116 -2.56 9.50 10.07
C THR A 116 -2.95 8.04 10.38
N SER A 117 -2.49 7.47 11.50
CA SER A 117 -2.81 6.08 11.87
C SER A 117 -4.29 5.88 12.20
N THR A 118 -4.77 4.67 12.00
CA THR A 118 -6.15 4.31 12.32
C THR A 118 -6.43 4.43 13.81
N LEU A 119 -5.45 4.11 14.68
CA LEU A 119 -5.62 4.21 16.13
C LEU A 119 -5.82 5.67 16.58
N VAL A 120 -5.02 6.59 16.05
CA VAL A 120 -5.14 8.03 16.36
C VAL A 120 -6.52 8.55 15.93
N LYS A 121 -7.01 8.13 14.74
CA LYS A 121 -8.37 8.47 14.27
C LYS A 121 -9.47 7.90 15.18
N ALA A 122 -9.30 6.64 15.64
CA ALA A 122 -10.26 6.01 16.54
C ALA A 122 -10.39 6.75 17.88
N LEU A 123 -9.27 7.14 18.47
CA LEU A 123 -9.24 7.93 19.71
C LEU A 123 -9.87 9.31 19.51
N TRP A 124 -9.57 9.96 18.39
CA TRP A 124 -10.17 11.25 18.05
C TRP A 124 -11.69 11.13 17.89
N TRP A 125 -12.21 10.16 17.17
CA TRP A 125 -13.66 9.92 17.10
C TRP A 125 -14.25 9.67 18.46
N TYR A 126 -13.64 8.83 19.30
CA TYR A 126 -14.15 8.56 20.65
C TYR A 126 -14.34 9.84 21.47
N ARG A 127 -13.46 10.83 21.30
CA ARG A 127 -13.53 12.12 22.01
C ARG A 127 -14.48 13.13 21.38
N THR A 128 -14.60 13.16 20.05
CA THR A 128 -15.21 14.29 19.33
C THR A 128 -16.63 14.03 18.83
N VAL A 129 -17.01 12.77 18.61
CA VAL A 129 -18.38 12.46 18.20
C VAL A 129 -19.38 12.67 19.35
N SER A 130 -20.64 12.91 19.02
CA SER A 130 -21.69 13.05 20.05
C SER A 130 -21.87 11.78 20.87
N ALA A 131 -22.49 11.88 22.05
CA ALA A 131 -22.77 10.75 22.92
C ALA A 131 -23.64 9.69 22.20
N GLU A 132 -24.59 10.12 21.38
CA GLU A 132 -25.47 9.27 20.59
C GLU A 132 -24.69 8.48 19.54
N VAL A 133 -23.81 9.15 18.78
CA VAL A 133 -22.95 8.50 17.78
C VAL A 133 -22.00 7.51 18.45
N ARG A 134 -21.39 7.89 19.59
CA ARG A 134 -20.49 7.01 20.33
C ARG A 134 -21.20 5.78 20.88
N ALA A 135 -22.44 5.90 21.37
CA ALA A 135 -23.24 4.79 21.85
C ALA A 135 -23.72 3.86 20.71
N ALA A 136 -23.91 4.39 19.50
CA ALA A 136 -24.26 3.60 18.32
C ALA A 136 -23.05 2.91 17.67
N ALA A 137 -21.84 3.44 17.89
CA ALA A 137 -20.61 2.94 17.30
C ALA A 137 -20.25 1.56 17.86
N THR A 138 -19.99 0.62 16.98
CA THR A 138 -19.61 -0.76 17.35
C THR A 138 -18.37 -1.23 16.61
N HIS A 139 -18.01 -0.57 15.50
CA HIS A 139 -16.87 -0.99 14.70
C HIS A 139 -16.11 0.21 14.13
N ILE A 140 -14.78 0.17 14.24
CA ILE A 140 -13.90 0.91 13.38
C ILE A 140 -13.58 0.02 12.18
N VAL A 141 -13.78 0.53 10.97
CA VAL A 141 -13.72 -0.26 9.74
C VAL A 141 -12.82 0.42 8.73
N HIS A 142 -11.85 -0.31 8.16
CA HIS A 142 -11.05 0.19 7.06
C HIS A 142 -11.84 0.15 5.73
N GLN A 143 -11.41 0.95 4.77
CA GLN A 143 -12.07 1.04 3.45
C GLN A 143 -12.25 -0.33 2.80
N ALA A 144 -11.19 -1.15 2.72
CA ALA A 144 -11.24 -2.48 2.12
C ALA A 144 -12.23 -3.40 2.85
N ASP A 145 -12.21 -3.36 4.19
CA ASP A 145 -13.05 -4.19 5.06
C ASP A 145 -14.53 -3.82 4.91
N TRP A 146 -14.83 -2.50 4.87
CA TRP A 146 -16.19 -2.01 4.69
C TRP A 146 -16.77 -2.45 3.34
N LEU A 147 -15.96 -2.36 2.27
CA LEU A 147 -16.34 -2.78 0.93
C LEU A 147 -16.53 -4.30 0.83
N ALA A 148 -15.63 -5.09 1.43
CA ALA A 148 -15.77 -6.54 1.48
C ALA A 148 -17.04 -6.95 2.22
N ALA A 149 -17.38 -6.25 3.30
CA ALA A 149 -18.58 -6.50 4.08
C ALA A 149 -19.89 -6.21 3.30
N GLN A 150 -19.87 -5.31 2.29
CA GLN A 150 -21.01 -5.17 1.36
C GLN A 150 -21.25 -6.45 0.55
N LEU A 151 -20.23 -7.29 0.36
CA LEU A 151 -20.33 -8.54 -0.40
C LEU A 151 -20.69 -9.74 0.48
N HIS A 152 -20.18 -9.83 1.73
CA HIS A 152 -20.37 -11.00 2.59
C HIS A 152 -21.27 -10.76 3.82
N GLY A 153 -21.59 -9.52 4.14
CA GLY A 153 -22.51 -9.16 5.23
C GLY A 153 -21.98 -9.39 6.66
N GLN A 154 -20.69 -9.73 6.85
CA GLN A 154 -20.10 -9.93 8.18
C GLN A 154 -19.46 -8.63 8.68
N PRO A 155 -19.94 -8.02 9.79
CA PRO A 155 -19.32 -6.81 10.34
C PRO A 155 -18.04 -7.13 11.12
N GLY A 156 -17.21 -6.14 11.32
CA GLY A 156 -16.07 -6.19 12.24
C GLY A 156 -14.98 -7.21 11.88
N VAL A 157 -14.77 -7.51 10.60
CA VAL A 157 -13.67 -8.35 10.13
C VAL A 157 -12.67 -7.48 9.36
N SER A 158 -11.39 -7.66 9.66
CA SER A 158 -10.26 -7.00 8.97
C SER A 158 -9.15 -8.00 8.69
N ASP A 159 -8.13 -7.57 7.97
CA ASP A 159 -6.88 -8.29 7.78
C ASP A 159 -5.72 -7.65 8.55
N TYR A 160 -4.62 -8.39 8.75
CA TYR A 160 -3.52 -7.90 9.57
C TYR A 160 -2.70 -6.76 8.91
N HIS A 161 -2.79 -6.54 7.58
CA HIS A 161 -2.15 -5.40 6.93
C HIS A 161 -2.90 -4.10 7.21
N ASN A 162 -4.24 -4.12 7.12
CA ASN A 162 -5.08 -2.99 7.50
C ASN A 162 -5.03 -2.76 9.01
N ALA A 163 -5.11 -3.81 9.82
CA ALA A 163 -5.11 -3.72 11.27
C ALA A 163 -3.76 -3.29 11.89
N LEU A 164 -2.65 -3.28 11.13
CA LEU A 164 -1.34 -2.85 11.61
C LEU A 164 -1.37 -1.43 12.20
N LYS A 165 -2.02 -0.48 11.53
CA LYS A 165 -2.07 0.92 11.97
C LYS A 165 -3.15 1.22 13.02
N ILE A 166 -3.97 0.23 13.37
CA ILE A 166 -4.81 0.30 14.58
C ILE A 166 -4.13 -0.36 15.78
N GLY A 167 -2.94 -0.97 15.58
CA GLY A 167 -2.12 -1.51 16.65
C GLY A 167 -2.17 -3.04 16.81
N TYR A 168 -2.68 -3.76 15.81
CA TYR A 168 -2.56 -5.23 15.81
C TYR A 168 -1.11 -5.65 15.70
N ASP A 169 -0.64 -6.47 16.61
CA ASP A 169 0.70 -7.02 16.56
C ASP A 169 0.75 -8.22 15.61
N VAL A 170 1.34 -7.99 14.44
CA VAL A 170 1.48 -9.01 13.39
C VAL A 170 2.51 -10.09 13.71
N ARG A 171 3.33 -9.91 14.76
CA ARG A 171 4.31 -10.93 15.22
C ARG A 171 3.62 -11.98 16.08
N SER A 172 2.83 -11.54 17.07
CA SER A 172 2.05 -12.41 17.96
C SER A 172 0.67 -12.78 17.43
N ASN A 173 0.19 -12.14 16.35
CA ASN A 173 -1.17 -12.26 15.81
C ASN A 173 -2.26 -11.95 16.85
N THR A 174 -2.06 -10.90 17.63
CA THR A 174 -3.01 -10.48 18.67
C THR A 174 -2.97 -8.95 18.88
N TYR A 175 -3.96 -8.42 19.55
CA TYR A 175 -3.92 -7.06 20.08
C TYR A 175 -3.10 -7.04 21.38
N PRO A 176 -2.14 -6.10 21.55
CA PRO A 176 -1.38 -5.99 22.79
C PRO A 176 -2.24 -5.47 23.94
N ASN A 177 -1.92 -5.86 25.16
CA ASN A 177 -2.71 -5.51 26.35
C ASN A 177 -2.90 -4.00 26.53
N TRP A 178 -1.89 -3.18 26.24
CA TRP A 178 -2.00 -1.73 26.37
C TRP A 178 -3.12 -1.15 25.47
N LEU A 179 -3.33 -1.75 24.29
CA LEU A 179 -4.37 -1.31 23.35
C LEU A 179 -5.77 -1.73 23.85
N LEU A 180 -5.87 -2.92 24.46
CA LEU A 180 -7.13 -3.44 24.98
C LEU A 180 -7.63 -2.68 26.22
N THR A 181 -6.80 -1.83 26.84
CA THR A 181 -7.23 -0.93 27.93
C THR A 181 -7.79 0.39 27.44
N LEU A 182 -7.68 0.69 26.14
CA LEU A 182 -8.20 1.91 25.57
C LEU A 182 -9.74 1.90 25.44
N PRO A 183 -10.38 3.07 25.48
CA PRO A 183 -11.84 3.15 25.43
C PRO A 183 -12.46 2.71 24.09
N ILE A 184 -11.63 2.44 23.09
CA ILE A 184 -12.04 1.99 21.75
C ILE A 184 -11.89 0.47 21.57
N ALA A 185 -11.51 -0.25 22.61
CA ALA A 185 -11.22 -1.69 22.52
C ALA A 185 -12.40 -2.51 21.96
N ASP A 186 -13.63 -2.15 22.30
CA ASP A 186 -14.85 -2.80 21.81
C ASP A 186 -15.14 -2.51 20.31
N TRP A 187 -14.46 -1.55 19.70
CA TRP A 187 -14.60 -1.23 18.27
C TRP A 187 -13.60 -1.97 17.37
N LEU A 188 -12.64 -2.67 17.98
CA LEU A 188 -11.56 -3.34 17.26
C LEU A 188 -12.09 -4.50 16.41
N PRO A 189 -11.64 -4.64 15.15
CA PRO A 189 -12.07 -5.72 14.29
C PRO A 189 -11.44 -7.07 14.68
N LYS A 190 -12.10 -8.16 14.34
CA LYS A 190 -11.51 -9.48 14.33
C LYS A 190 -10.57 -9.62 13.14
N VAL A 191 -9.29 -9.86 13.40
CA VAL A 191 -8.25 -9.89 12.37
C VAL A 191 -8.10 -11.30 11.78
N ARG A 192 -7.96 -11.36 10.46
CA ARG A 192 -7.68 -12.55 9.65
C ARG A 192 -6.36 -12.41 8.92
N THR A 193 -5.81 -13.52 8.48
CA THR A 193 -4.72 -13.53 7.51
C THR A 193 -5.25 -13.04 6.16
N PRO A 194 -4.57 -12.10 5.47
CA PRO A 194 -4.94 -11.72 4.10
C PRO A 194 -5.07 -12.95 3.18
N GLY A 195 -6.14 -13.01 2.40
CA GLY A 195 -6.46 -14.15 1.55
C GLY A 195 -7.24 -15.28 2.21
N ASP A 196 -7.39 -15.30 3.54
CA ASP A 196 -8.25 -16.27 4.22
C ASP A 196 -9.72 -16.03 3.88
N ILE A 197 -10.48 -17.10 3.74
CA ILE A 197 -11.93 -17.03 3.52
C ILE A 197 -12.62 -16.43 4.76
N VAL A 198 -13.41 -15.38 4.54
CA VAL A 198 -14.24 -14.75 5.57
C VAL A 198 -15.63 -15.38 5.58
N ALA A 199 -16.32 -15.35 4.44
CA ALA A 199 -17.67 -15.90 4.29
C ALA A 199 -18.04 -16.03 2.79
N PRO A 200 -19.08 -16.80 2.45
CA PRO A 200 -19.66 -16.79 1.11
C PRO A 200 -20.27 -15.42 0.78
N ILE A 201 -20.35 -15.13 -0.50
CA ILE A 201 -21.03 -13.93 -1.01
C ILE A 201 -22.53 -13.97 -0.65
N LEU A 202 -23.11 -12.80 -0.39
CA LEU A 202 -24.54 -12.66 -0.16
C LEU A 202 -25.33 -13.14 -1.39
N PRO A 203 -26.37 -14.00 -1.21
CA PRO A 203 -27.13 -14.58 -2.34
C PRO A 203 -27.75 -13.56 -3.29
N ASN A 204 -28.23 -12.43 -2.75
CA ASN A 204 -28.80 -11.33 -3.54
C ASN A 204 -27.72 -10.67 -4.43
N ILE A 205 -26.52 -10.45 -3.91
CA ILE A 205 -25.40 -9.88 -4.66
C ILE A 205 -24.91 -10.86 -5.73
N ALA A 206 -24.79 -12.15 -5.38
CA ALA A 206 -24.45 -13.18 -6.36
C ALA A 206 -25.43 -13.20 -7.53
N THR A 207 -26.72 -13.18 -7.23
CA THR A 207 -27.79 -13.17 -8.26
C THR A 207 -27.74 -11.89 -9.11
N GLN A 208 -27.54 -10.72 -8.47
CA GLN A 208 -27.51 -9.42 -9.15
C GLN A 208 -26.41 -9.34 -10.21
N PHE A 209 -25.22 -9.89 -9.93
CA PHE A 209 -24.07 -9.77 -10.82
C PHE A 209 -23.69 -11.07 -11.55
N GLY A 210 -24.50 -12.12 -11.45
CA GLY A 210 -24.23 -13.39 -12.13
C GLY A 210 -23.05 -14.17 -11.57
N LEU A 211 -22.69 -13.94 -10.30
CA LEU A 211 -21.67 -14.66 -9.57
C LEU A 211 -22.21 -16.00 -9.04
N SER A 212 -21.34 -16.98 -8.82
CA SER A 212 -21.72 -18.21 -8.13
C SER A 212 -22.13 -17.90 -6.69
N LYS A 213 -23.24 -18.48 -6.20
CA LYS A 213 -23.66 -18.38 -4.80
C LYS A 213 -22.66 -19.04 -3.82
N THR A 214 -21.74 -19.86 -4.34
CA THR A 214 -20.64 -20.47 -3.57
C THR A 214 -19.36 -19.66 -3.61
N CYS A 215 -19.34 -18.52 -4.30
CA CYS A 215 -18.21 -17.61 -4.34
C CYS A 215 -17.83 -17.16 -2.93
N GLN A 216 -16.56 -17.25 -2.58
CA GLN A 216 -16.03 -16.90 -1.26
C GLN A 216 -15.41 -15.51 -1.27
N ILE A 217 -15.73 -14.71 -0.28
CA ILE A 217 -15.08 -13.42 -0.05
C ILE A 217 -13.92 -13.64 0.93
N CYS A 218 -12.73 -13.21 0.51
CA CYS A 218 -11.50 -13.36 1.29
C CYS A 218 -11.16 -12.05 2.00
N ALA A 219 -10.44 -12.16 3.12
CA ALA A 219 -9.81 -11.04 3.79
C ALA A 219 -8.86 -10.33 2.80
N GLY A 220 -8.91 -9.01 2.80
CA GLY A 220 -8.21 -8.18 1.85
C GLY A 220 -6.76 -7.90 2.22
N THR A 221 -6.30 -6.74 1.77
CA THR A 221 -4.97 -6.19 2.08
C THR A 221 -4.96 -4.69 1.84
N THR A 222 -3.79 -4.04 1.98
CA THR A 222 -3.60 -2.65 1.57
C THR A 222 -3.09 -2.55 0.13
N ASP A 223 -3.35 -1.42 -0.52
CA ASP A 223 -2.94 -1.10 -1.90
C ASP A 223 -1.46 -1.37 -2.16
N SER A 224 -0.60 -0.94 -1.23
CA SER A 224 0.85 -1.06 -1.38
C SER A 224 1.36 -2.51 -1.23
N ILE A 225 0.68 -3.35 -0.46
CA ILE A 225 0.97 -4.78 -0.38
C ILE A 225 0.42 -5.49 -1.63
N ALA A 226 -0.78 -5.14 -2.06
CA ALA A 226 -1.36 -5.66 -3.29
C ALA A 226 -0.46 -5.37 -4.52
N ALA A 227 0.08 -4.15 -4.62
CA ALA A 227 1.05 -3.81 -5.67
C ALA A 227 2.34 -4.64 -5.58
N PHE A 228 2.82 -4.97 -4.36
CA PHE A 228 3.93 -5.90 -4.19
C PHE A 228 3.57 -7.30 -4.68
N LEU A 229 2.40 -7.82 -4.31
CA LEU A 229 1.92 -9.15 -4.73
C LEU A 229 1.73 -9.27 -6.25
N ALA A 230 1.47 -8.15 -6.94
CA ALA A 230 1.40 -8.12 -8.40
C ALA A 230 2.77 -8.31 -9.06
N SER A 231 3.86 -7.98 -8.36
CA SER A 231 5.21 -8.20 -8.86
C SER A 231 5.57 -9.69 -8.83
N THR A 232 6.62 -10.07 -9.53
CA THR A 232 7.13 -11.44 -9.53
C THR A 232 8.14 -11.70 -8.40
N ALA A 233 8.31 -10.78 -7.46
CA ALA A 233 9.17 -10.95 -6.28
C ALA A 233 8.61 -12.05 -5.36
N HIS A 234 9.41 -13.08 -5.06
CA HIS A 234 8.94 -14.27 -4.33
C HIS A 234 9.96 -14.90 -3.39
N GLN A 235 11.21 -14.46 -3.37
CA GLN A 235 12.25 -15.01 -2.49
C GLN A 235 12.97 -13.93 -1.69
N PRO A 236 13.48 -14.24 -0.48
CA PRO A 236 14.27 -13.30 0.29
C PRO A 236 15.46 -12.73 -0.51
N GLY A 237 15.56 -11.41 -0.52
CA GLY A 237 16.49 -10.64 -1.35
C GLY A 237 15.86 -10.06 -2.62
N ASP A 238 14.68 -10.53 -3.05
CA ASP A 238 13.90 -9.83 -4.08
C ASP A 238 13.28 -8.57 -3.49
N ALA A 239 13.26 -7.50 -4.28
CA ALA A 239 12.72 -6.22 -3.85
C ALA A 239 11.82 -5.59 -4.90
N VAL A 240 10.92 -4.73 -4.44
CA VAL A 240 10.13 -3.82 -5.28
C VAL A 240 10.48 -2.39 -4.92
N THR A 241 10.94 -1.62 -5.90
CA THR A 241 11.06 -0.16 -5.80
C THR A 241 9.89 0.49 -6.52
N SER A 242 9.06 1.23 -5.79
CA SER A 242 8.03 2.07 -6.39
C SER A 242 8.56 3.47 -6.64
N LEU A 243 8.70 3.81 -7.94
CA LEU A 243 9.10 5.13 -8.43
C LEU A 243 7.86 5.96 -8.79
N GLY A 244 7.12 6.36 -7.76
CA GLY A 244 5.96 7.24 -7.87
C GLY A 244 6.32 8.71 -7.65
N SER A 245 5.42 9.46 -7.01
CA SER A 245 5.73 10.82 -6.52
C SER A 245 6.85 10.77 -5.48
N THR A 246 6.88 9.72 -4.67
CA THR A 246 7.93 9.38 -3.69
C THR A 246 8.60 8.07 -4.07
N LEU A 247 9.74 7.80 -3.47
CA LEU A 247 10.50 6.55 -3.60
C LEU A 247 10.14 5.63 -2.43
N VAL A 248 9.56 4.46 -2.73
CA VAL A 248 9.22 3.46 -1.70
C VAL A 248 9.96 2.17 -1.98
N LEU A 249 10.67 1.66 -0.97
CA LEU A 249 11.43 0.41 -1.05
C LEU A 249 10.73 -0.67 -0.23
N LYS A 250 10.63 -1.86 -0.80
CA LYS A 250 10.17 -3.08 -0.12
C LYS A 250 11.07 -4.24 -0.48
N LEU A 251 11.73 -4.81 0.51
CA LEU A 251 12.63 -5.95 0.39
C LEU A 251 12.01 -7.17 1.07
N LEU A 252 11.90 -8.27 0.36
CA LEU A 252 11.41 -9.53 0.94
C LEU A 252 12.48 -10.13 1.85
N SER A 253 12.10 -10.39 3.10
CA SER A 253 12.97 -10.85 4.17
C SER A 253 12.40 -12.07 4.88
N ALA A 254 13.28 -12.95 5.38
CA ALA A 254 12.90 -14.07 6.24
C ALA A 254 12.63 -13.64 7.70
N VAL A 255 13.09 -12.45 8.07
CA VAL A 255 12.96 -11.90 9.43
C VAL A 255 12.38 -10.48 9.36
N PRO A 256 11.63 -10.04 10.38
CA PRO A 256 11.20 -8.66 10.45
C PRO A 256 12.39 -7.74 10.72
N VAL A 257 12.37 -6.57 10.09
CA VAL A 257 13.37 -5.50 10.27
C VAL A 257 12.61 -4.21 10.56
N ASP A 258 12.73 -3.72 11.77
CA ASP A 258 12.07 -2.50 12.22
C ASP A 258 13.11 -1.61 12.91
N ASP A 259 13.19 -0.36 12.48
CA ASP A 259 14.08 0.65 13.06
C ASP A 259 13.45 2.03 12.90
N ALA A 260 12.79 2.50 13.96
CA ALA A 260 12.12 3.79 13.96
C ALA A 260 13.06 4.99 13.68
N PRO A 261 14.32 5.01 14.22
CA PRO A 261 15.26 6.08 13.88
C PRO A 261 15.58 6.21 12.40
N SER A 262 15.54 5.12 11.63
CA SER A 262 15.77 5.15 10.17
C SER A 262 14.46 5.19 9.37
N GLY A 263 13.29 5.17 10.03
CA GLY A 263 11.99 5.12 9.35
C GLY A 263 11.68 3.77 8.68
N VAL A 264 12.33 2.69 9.15
CA VAL A 264 12.17 1.31 8.66
C VAL A 264 11.12 0.57 9.47
N TYR A 265 10.20 -0.11 8.80
CA TYR A 265 9.25 -1.03 9.41
C TYR A 265 8.90 -2.17 8.47
N SER A 266 8.44 -3.29 9.05
CA SER A 266 8.12 -4.50 8.31
C SER A 266 6.62 -4.77 8.27
N HIS A 267 6.14 -5.19 7.10
CA HIS A 267 4.83 -5.82 6.97
C HIS A 267 5.01 -7.33 6.94
N ARG A 268 4.15 -8.06 7.64
CA ARG A 268 4.15 -9.52 7.54
C ARG A 268 3.59 -9.95 6.19
N LEU A 269 4.18 -10.98 5.56
CA LEU A 269 3.70 -11.57 4.32
C LEU A 269 3.73 -13.10 4.43
N GLY A 270 2.69 -13.69 5.06
CA GLY A 270 2.70 -15.11 5.41
C GLY A 270 3.83 -15.43 6.40
N ASP A 271 4.77 -16.28 5.99
CA ASP A 271 5.96 -16.64 6.78
C ASP A 271 7.16 -15.71 6.51
N LEU A 272 7.02 -14.78 5.58
CA LEU A 272 8.03 -13.78 5.24
C LEU A 272 7.62 -12.38 5.69
N TRP A 273 8.51 -11.41 5.45
CA TRP A 273 8.35 -10.02 5.82
C TRP A 273 8.71 -9.10 4.65
N LEU A 274 8.06 -7.98 4.55
CA LEU A 274 8.42 -6.90 3.65
C LEU A 274 9.02 -5.78 4.49
N ALA A 275 10.36 -5.79 4.59
CA ALA A 275 11.11 -4.70 5.21
C ALA A 275 11.22 -3.53 4.25
N GLY A 276 11.04 -2.31 4.72
CA GLY A 276 11.14 -1.16 3.84
C GLY A 276 10.91 0.18 4.49
N GLY A 277 10.99 1.20 3.66
CA GLY A 277 10.77 2.58 4.03
C GLY A 277 10.38 3.42 2.83
N ALA A 278 9.95 4.64 3.10
CA ALA A 278 9.49 5.59 2.09
C ALA A 278 10.25 6.90 2.20
N SER A 279 11.04 7.23 1.20
CA SER A 279 11.72 8.52 1.07
C SER A 279 10.81 9.58 0.46
N ASN A 280 11.03 10.83 0.84
CA ASN A 280 10.34 11.98 0.26
C ASN A 280 10.89 12.39 -1.11
N THR A 281 12.04 11.84 -1.55
CA THR A 281 12.51 11.96 -2.94
C THR A 281 11.64 11.17 -3.91
N GLY A 282 11.78 11.41 -5.20
CA GLY A 282 11.10 10.65 -6.24
C GLY A 282 10.65 11.48 -7.43
N GLY A 283 9.65 11.00 -8.17
CA GLY A 283 9.15 11.64 -9.37
C GLY A 283 8.56 13.04 -9.16
N ALA A 284 8.09 13.37 -7.96
CA ALA A 284 7.61 14.71 -7.65
C ALA A 284 8.72 15.77 -7.77
N VAL A 285 9.93 15.43 -7.36
CA VAL A 285 11.08 16.33 -7.51
C VAL A 285 11.39 16.59 -8.99
N LEU A 286 11.36 15.56 -9.81
CA LEU A 286 11.62 15.70 -11.26
C LEU A 286 10.61 16.64 -11.92
N ARG A 287 9.34 16.53 -11.53
CA ARG A 287 8.23 17.38 -12.03
C ARG A 287 8.32 18.85 -11.61
N GLN A 288 9.12 19.20 -10.59
CA GLN A 288 9.38 20.60 -10.26
C GLN A 288 10.23 21.30 -11.32
N TYR A 289 11.03 20.55 -12.07
CA TYR A 289 11.99 21.08 -13.03
C TYR A 289 11.63 20.82 -14.49
N PHE A 290 10.91 19.73 -14.76
CA PHE A 290 10.69 19.25 -16.12
C PHE A 290 9.27 18.72 -16.31
N SER A 291 8.68 18.99 -17.50
CA SER A 291 7.46 18.32 -17.94
C SER A 291 7.73 16.84 -18.27
N SER A 292 6.68 16.03 -18.44
CA SER A 292 6.83 14.62 -18.83
C SER A 292 7.54 14.45 -20.18
N GLU A 293 7.23 15.32 -21.14
CA GLU A 293 7.85 15.35 -22.47
C GLU A 293 9.34 15.71 -22.38
N GLN A 294 9.67 16.72 -21.56
CA GLN A 294 11.06 17.11 -21.31
C GLN A 294 11.84 15.98 -20.61
N LEU A 295 11.25 15.32 -19.61
CA LEU A 295 11.88 14.17 -18.94
C LEU A 295 12.22 13.06 -19.95
N SER A 296 11.30 12.73 -20.85
CA SER A 296 11.53 11.71 -21.88
C SER A 296 12.64 12.13 -22.86
N ALA A 297 12.54 13.34 -23.40
CA ALA A 297 13.50 13.86 -24.40
C ALA A 297 14.92 14.02 -23.82
N LEU A 298 15.05 14.53 -22.60
CA LEU A 298 16.34 14.71 -21.93
C LEU A 298 16.95 13.38 -21.52
N SER A 299 16.13 12.43 -20.98
CA SER A 299 16.62 11.10 -20.59
C SER A 299 17.23 10.33 -21.76
N ALA A 300 16.63 10.43 -22.95
CA ALA A 300 17.15 9.78 -24.16
C ALA A 300 18.55 10.32 -24.61
N ARG A 301 18.95 11.50 -24.11
CA ARG A 301 20.24 12.13 -24.39
C ARG A 301 21.31 11.88 -23.34
N ILE A 302 20.93 11.28 -22.20
CA ILE A 302 21.88 10.94 -21.15
C ILE A 302 22.65 9.67 -21.54
N ASP A 303 23.97 9.73 -21.47
CA ASP A 303 24.81 8.54 -21.46
C ASP A 303 24.89 7.98 -20.01
N PRO A 304 24.25 6.85 -19.73
CA PRO A 304 24.25 6.27 -18.38
C PRO A 304 25.61 5.65 -18.02
N SER A 305 26.51 5.39 -18.98
CA SER A 305 27.82 4.80 -18.72
C SER A 305 28.79 5.79 -18.06
N ILE A 306 28.57 7.10 -18.24
CA ILE A 306 29.40 8.15 -17.67
C ILE A 306 28.92 8.47 -16.24
N PRO A 307 29.73 8.29 -15.18
CA PRO A 307 29.34 8.61 -13.81
C PRO A 307 28.93 10.08 -13.64
N CYS A 308 27.92 10.34 -12.83
CA CYS A 308 27.55 11.70 -12.44
C CYS A 308 28.24 12.05 -11.12
N LEU A 309 29.03 13.15 -11.12
CA LEU A 309 29.76 13.61 -9.95
C LEU A 309 28.97 14.62 -9.09
N LEU A 310 27.73 14.95 -9.47
CA LEU A 310 26.89 15.89 -8.74
C LEU A 310 26.37 15.24 -7.45
N ASP A 311 26.71 15.82 -6.32
CA ASP A 311 26.30 15.32 -5.00
C ASP A 311 24.98 15.98 -4.58
N TYR A 312 23.87 15.54 -5.18
CA TYR A 312 22.52 15.99 -4.86
C TYR A 312 21.83 15.09 -3.82
N TYR A 313 20.94 15.70 -3.05
CA TYR A 313 19.88 15.04 -2.31
C TYR A 313 18.56 15.76 -2.61
N PRO A 314 17.84 15.35 -3.67
CA PRO A 314 16.70 16.10 -4.18
C PRO A 314 15.43 15.77 -3.40
N LEU A 315 14.84 16.79 -2.77
CA LEU A 315 13.54 16.75 -2.09
C LEU A 315 12.68 17.92 -2.58
N THR A 316 11.38 17.80 -2.50
CA THR A 316 10.44 18.88 -2.88
C THR A 316 10.37 19.99 -1.83
N GLN A 317 10.68 19.67 -0.58
CA GLN A 317 10.74 20.57 0.59
C GLN A 317 11.65 19.93 1.65
N PRO A 318 12.06 20.68 2.70
CA PRO A 318 12.80 20.09 3.82
C PRO A 318 12.03 18.93 4.48
N GLY A 319 12.80 17.96 4.97
CA GLY A 319 12.32 16.78 5.67
C GLY A 319 12.46 15.49 4.87
N GLU A 320 13.06 14.48 5.48
CA GLU A 320 13.20 13.13 4.93
C GLU A 320 12.74 12.10 5.95
N ARG A 321 12.15 10.99 5.47
CA ARG A 321 11.63 9.90 6.31
C ARG A 321 12.52 8.67 6.29
N PHE A 322 13.18 8.41 5.15
CA PHE A 322 13.99 7.22 4.89
C PHE A 322 14.92 7.46 3.69
N PRO A 323 16.18 7.04 3.71
CA PRO A 323 16.90 6.30 4.77
C PRO A 323 17.46 7.17 5.89
N ILE A 324 17.13 8.44 5.89
CA ILE A 324 17.49 9.43 6.91
C ILE A 324 16.16 9.94 7.49
N ASN A 325 15.85 9.59 8.72
CA ASN A 325 14.62 10.06 9.35
C ASN A 325 14.88 11.39 10.09
N ASP A 326 14.88 12.48 9.32
CA ASP A 326 15.13 13.85 9.79
C ASP A 326 14.08 14.81 9.22
N PRO A 327 13.18 15.37 10.04
CA PRO A 327 12.13 16.28 9.58
C PRO A 327 12.65 17.62 9.05
N ASP A 328 13.91 17.99 9.36
CA ASP A 328 14.54 19.24 8.95
C ASP A 328 15.61 19.05 7.86
N TYR A 329 15.73 17.83 7.33
CA TYR A 329 16.74 17.50 6.30
C TYR A 329 16.60 18.40 5.07
N THR A 330 17.65 19.19 4.78
CA THR A 330 17.61 20.21 3.73
C THR A 330 17.87 19.62 2.35
N PRO A 331 17.06 19.95 1.33
CA PRO A 331 17.31 19.59 -0.07
C PRO A 331 18.65 20.13 -0.55
N ARG A 332 19.39 19.35 -1.36
CA ARG A 332 20.63 19.76 -2.00
C ARG A 332 20.59 19.43 -3.49
N VAL A 333 20.47 20.47 -4.32
CA VAL A 333 20.41 20.38 -5.79
C VAL A 333 21.32 21.41 -6.48
N THR A 334 22.37 21.81 -5.79
CA THR A 334 23.37 22.77 -6.26
C THR A 334 24.77 22.13 -6.29
N PRO A 335 25.67 22.56 -7.21
CA PRO A 335 25.47 23.56 -8.28
C PRO A 335 24.56 23.01 -9.39
N ARG A 336 23.75 23.89 -10.05
CA ARG A 336 22.99 23.51 -11.24
C ARG A 336 23.87 23.71 -12.48
N PRO A 337 24.14 22.66 -13.28
CA PRO A 337 24.82 22.78 -14.56
C PRO A 337 24.02 23.63 -15.57
N ALA A 338 24.71 24.22 -16.52
CA ALA A 338 24.08 24.95 -17.64
C ALA A 338 23.27 24.01 -18.56
N SER A 339 23.68 22.75 -18.65
CA SER A 339 22.99 21.70 -19.42
C SER A 339 21.88 21.05 -18.61
N ASP A 340 20.62 21.12 -19.10
CA ASP A 340 19.49 20.40 -18.49
C ASP A 340 19.66 18.88 -18.55
N VAL A 341 20.42 18.35 -19.55
CA VAL A 341 20.75 16.91 -19.61
C VAL A 341 21.62 16.51 -18.41
N GLU A 342 22.66 17.29 -18.11
CA GLU A 342 23.54 17.04 -16.97
C GLU A 342 22.81 17.25 -15.64
N PHE A 343 21.91 18.24 -15.55
CA PHE A 343 21.11 18.47 -14.36
C PHE A 343 20.16 17.30 -14.11
N LEU A 344 19.43 16.84 -15.13
CA LEU A 344 18.55 15.67 -15.01
C LEU A 344 19.34 14.41 -14.64
N LYS A 345 20.51 14.18 -15.28
CA LYS A 345 21.41 13.08 -14.92
C LYS A 345 21.80 13.11 -13.44
N GLY A 346 22.11 14.32 -12.92
CA GLY A 346 22.38 14.55 -11.50
C GLY A 346 21.23 14.14 -10.60
N LEU A 347 20.00 14.52 -10.95
CA LEU A 347 18.80 14.17 -10.17
C LEU A 347 18.52 12.66 -10.22
N LEU A 348 18.55 12.03 -11.41
CA LEU A 348 18.31 10.59 -11.56
C LEU A 348 19.37 9.76 -10.81
N GLY A 349 20.66 10.16 -10.91
CA GLY A 349 21.75 9.52 -10.19
C GLY A 349 21.66 9.68 -8.68
N ALA A 350 21.22 10.85 -8.21
CA ALA A 350 21.01 11.12 -6.79
C ALA A 350 19.90 10.23 -6.20
N ILE A 351 18.76 10.13 -6.88
CA ILE A 351 17.64 9.27 -6.42
C ILE A 351 18.08 7.80 -6.43
N ALA A 352 18.90 7.37 -7.43
CA ALA A 352 19.45 6.02 -7.45
C ALA A 352 20.42 5.76 -6.29
N ARG A 353 21.23 6.76 -5.87
CA ARG A 353 22.09 6.65 -4.67
C ARG A 353 21.28 6.55 -3.38
N ILE A 354 20.19 7.33 -3.25
CA ILE A 354 19.27 7.27 -2.11
C ILE A 354 18.62 5.88 -2.04
N GLU A 355 18.19 5.34 -3.17
CA GLU A 355 17.67 3.96 -3.26
C GLU A 355 18.73 2.94 -2.80
N CYS A 356 19.95 3.03 -3.30
CA CYS A 356 21.05 2.14 -2.90
C CYS A 356 21.36 2.25 -1.40
N GLN A 357 21.39 3.46 -0.86
CA GLN A 357 21.58 3.70 0.55
C GLN A 357 20.45 3.06 1.36
N GLY A 358 19.20 3.21 0.90
CA GLY A 358 18.05 2.60 1.55
C GLY A 358 18.15 1.08 1.65
N TYR A 359 18.51 0.38 0.57
CA TYR A 359 18.72 -1.07 0.61
C TYR A 359 19.89 -1.48 1.49
N LYS A 360 20.99 -0.72 1.48
CA LYS A 360 22.12 -0.94 2.39
C LYS A 360 21.73 -0.76 3.87
N THR A 361 20.90 0.23 4.16
CA THR A 361 20.34 0.43 5.51
C THR A 361 19.53 -0.79 5.94
N LEU A 362 18.63 -1.29 5.07
CA LEU A 362 17.87 -2.52 5.38
C LEU A 362 18.77 -3.72 5.64
N GLU A 363 19.83 -3.92 4.83
CA GLU A 363 20.79 -5.01 5.00
C GLU A 363 21.58 -4.86 6.32
N THR A 364 22.04 -3.66 6.65
CA THR A 364 22.73 -3.37 7.91
C THR A 364 21.86 -3.66 9.14
N LEU A 365 20.55 -3.44 9.03
CA LEU A 365 19.56 -3.73 10.06
C LEU A 365 19.14 -5.21 10.13
N GLY A 366 19.69 -6.07 9.26
CA GLY A 366 19.50 -7.53 9.32
C GLY A 366 18.57 -8.10 8.23
N ALA A 367 18.15 -7.30 7.25
CA ALA A 367 17.49 -7.83 6.06
C ALA A 367 18.51 -8.63 5.20
N PRO A 368 18.04 -9.54 4.33
CA PRO A 368 18.94 -10.23 3.40
C PRO A 368 19.54 -9.25 2.38
N SER A 369 20.71 -9.60 1.85
CA SER A 369 21.34 -8.86 0.76
C SER A 369 20.42 -8.79 -0.45
N LEU A 370 20.41 -7.62 -1.10
CA LEU A 370 19.62 -7.35 -2.30
C LEU A 370 20.08 -8.26 -3.45
N LYS A 371 19.13 -8.95 -4.11
CA LYS A 371 19.42 -9.85 -5.24
C LYS A 371 18.88 -9.32 -6.55
N LYS A 372 17.68 -8.75 -6.52
CA LYS A 372 16.98 -8.25 -7.69
C LYS A 372 15.97 -7.19 -7.31
N VAL A 373 15.79 -6.18 -8.15
CA VAL A 373 14.78 -5.14 -7.98
C VAL A 373 13.78 -5.19 -9.11
N TYR A 374 12.50 -5.22 -8.76
CA TYR A 374 11.39 -4.98 -9.67
C TYR A 374 10.93 -3.54 -9.49
N THR A 375 10.75 -2.83 -10.58
CA THR A 375 10.35 -1.42 -10.56
C THR A 375 8.87 -1.28 -10.88
N ALA A 376 8.15 -0.56 -10.01
CA ALA A 376 6.77 -0.14 -10.20
C ALA A 376 6.67 1.39 -10.27
N GLY A 377 5.50 1.88 -10.71
CA GLY A 377 5.22 3.32 -10.83
C GLY A 377 5.74 3.95 -12.11
N GLY A 378 5.45 5.24 -12.31
CA GLY A 378 5.72 5.96 -13.57
C GLY A 378 7.19 6.02 -13.96
N GLY A 379 8.10 6.02 -12.98
CA GLY A 379 9.55 6.00 -13.23
C GLY A 379 10.06 4.72 -13.89
N ALA A 380 9.28 3.62 -13.85
CA ALA A 380 9.63 2.35 -14.50
C ALA A 380 9.74 2.45 -16.03
N GLN A 381 9.08 3.44 -16.64
CA GLN A 381 9.11 3.66 -18.09
C GLN A 381 10.42 4.28 -18.59
N ASN A 382 11.30 4.77 -17.70
CA ASN A 382 12.54 5.43 -18.05
C ASN A 382 13.70 4.41 -18.07
N SER A 383 14.03 3.91 -19.28
CA SER A 383 15.10 2.91 -19.47
C SER A 383 16.50 3.44 -19.11
N THR A 384 16.76 4.72 -19.35
CA THR A 384 18.03 5.36 -18.94
C THR A 384 18.17 5.35 -17.42
N TRP A 385 17.10 5.70 -16.70
CA TRP A 385 17.10 5.66 -15.24
C TRP A 385 17.23 4.22 -14.71
N GLN A 386 16.58 3.26 -15.37
CA GLN A 386 16.75 1.84 -15.04
C GLN A 386 18.23 1.41 -15.11
N THR A 387 18.95 1.82 -16.18
CA THR A 387 20.38 1.53 -16.34
C THR A 387 21.23 2.18 -15.24
N ILE A 388 20.99 3.47 -14.94
CA ILE A 388 21.68 4.19 -13.85
C ILE A 388 21.47 3.46 -12.52
N ARG A 389 20.24 3.06 -12.21
CA ARG A 389 19.90 2.32 -10.98
C ARG A 389 20.59 0.96 -10.93
N GLN A 390 20.58 0.21 -12.04
CA GLN A 390 21.23 -1.09 -12.10
C GLN A 390 22.73 -0.99 -11.82
N GLN A 391 23.39 0.02 -12.35
CA GLN A 391 24.81 0.28 -12.08
C GLN A 391 25.06 0.66 -10.62
N GLN A 392 24.19 1.51 -10.05
CA GLN A 392 24.30 1.98 -8.66
C GLN A 392 24.02 0.87 -7.63
N LEU A 393 23.05 0.00 -7.91
CA LEU A 393 22.63 -1.08 -7.03
C LEU A 393 23.51 -2.33 -7.16
N GLY A 394 24.18 -2.52 -8.29
CA GLY A 394 25.00 -3.71 -8.58
C GLY A 394 24.20 -5.01 -8.77
N VAL A 395 22.89 -4.92 -8.94
CA VAL A 395 21.97 -6.05 -9.17
C VAL A 395 21.05 -5.77 -10.35
N ALA A 396 20.40 -6.82 -10.86
CA ALA A 396 19.44 -6.67 -11.94
C ALA A 396 18.24 -5.81 -11.52
N VAL A 397 17.91 -4.82 -12.34
CA VAL A 397 16.73 -3.98 -12.21
C VAL A 397 15.80 -4.27 -13.38
N ALA A 398 14.61 -4.79 -13.11
CA ALA A 398 13.60 -5.10 -14.12
C ALA A 398 12.34 -4.25 -13.91
N VAL A 399 11.58 -4.04 -14.95
CA VAL A 399 10.20 -3.53 -14.81
C VAL A 399 9.35 -4.70 -14.33
N ALA A 400 8.47 -4.47 -13.36
CA ALA A 400 7.51 -5.48 -12.95
C ALA A 400 6.51 -5.74 -14.10
N ASP A 401 6.27 -7.01 -14.42
CA ASP A 401 5.34 -7.41 -15.49
C ASP A 401 3.92 -6.91 -15.20
N GLN A 402 3.56 -6.90 -13.93
CA GLN A 402 2.30 -6.37 -13.41
C GLN A 402 2.55 -5.43 -12.24
N THR A 403 1.85 -4.30 -12.25
CA THR A 403 1.94 -3.27 -11.20
C THR A 403 0.58 -2.89 -10.65
N GLU A 404 -0.49 -3.43 -11.21
CA GLU A 404 -1.85 -3.12 -10.82
C GLU A 404 -2.19 -3.82 -9.50
N ALA A 405 -2.53 -3.05 -8.46
CA ALA A 405 -2.90 -3.58 -7.15
C ALA A 405 -4.09 -4.55 -7.23
N ALA A 406 -5.07 -4.30 -8.13
CA ALA A 406 -6.18 -5.22 -8.36
C ALA A 406 -5.70 -6.60 -8.84
N TYR A 407 -4.63 -6.68 -9.66
CA TYR A 407 -4.04 -7.94 -10.09
C TYR A 407 -3.43 -8.70 -8.90
N GLY A 408 -2.63 -8.02 -8.07
CA GLY A 408 -2.06 -8.62 -6.86
C GLY A 408 -3.13 -9.07 -5.86
N THR A 409 -4.23 -8.34 -5.75
CA THR A 409 -5.38 -8.72 -4.92
C THR A 409 -6.11 -9.95 -5.47
N ALA A 410 -6.23 -10.07 -6.79
CA ALA A 410 -6.78 -11.28 -7.42
C ALA A 410 -5.89 -12.51 -7.18
N LEU A 411 -4.56 -12.34 -7.25
CA LEU A 411 -3.60 -13.39 -6.88
C LEU A 411 -3.73 -13.78 -5.41
N LEU A 412 -3.91 -12.81 -4.51
CA LEU A 412 -4.16 -13.05 -3.08
C LEU A 412 -5.42 -13.89 -2.88
N ALA A 413 -6.53 -13.51 -3.52
CA ALA A 413 -7.77 -14.28 -3.44
C ALA A 413 -7.60 -15.71 -4.00
N LEU A 414 -6.84 -15.86 -5.09
CA LEU A 414 -6.63 -17.14 -5.76
C LEU A 414 -5.76 -18.11 -4.95
N ARG A 415 -4.68 -17.62 -4.36
CA ARG A 415 -3.59 -18.43 -3.81
C ARG A 415 -3.47 -18.34 -2.29
N GLY A 416 -4.03 -17.30 -1.64
CA GLY A 416 -3.70 -16.97 -0.26
C GLY A 416 -2.24 -16.55 -0.12
N LEU A 417 -1.81 -16.10 1.06
CA LEU A 417 -0.41 -15.68 1.29
C LEU A 417 0.58 -16.84 1.36
N SER A 418 0.17 -17.99 1.85
CA SER A 418 1.06 -19.17 2.00
C SER A 418 1.69 -19.64 0.69
N GLN A 419 1.03 -19.41 -0.43
CA GLN A 419 1.55 -19.81 -1.75
C GLN A 419 2.53 -18.79 -2.37
N PHE A 420 2.56 -17.53 -1.87
CA PHE A 420 3.58 -16.56 -2.29
C PHE A 420 4.95 -16.84 -1.68
N THR A 421 4.99 -17.60 -0.58
CA THR A 421 6.21 -17.89 0.18
C THR A 421 6.76 -19.30 -0.07
N GLN A 422 6.06 -20.13 -0.84
CA GLN A 422 6.55 -21.45 -1.25
C GLN A 422 7.38 -21.34 -2.53
N LYS A 423 8.55 -21.99 -2.55
CA LYS A 423 9.32 -22.15 -3.80
C LYS A 423 8.43 -22.72 -4.91
N PRO A 424 8.51 -22.21 -6.14
CA PRO A 424 7.90 -22.90 -7.27
C PRO A 424 8.46 -24.32 -7.32
N ARG A 425 7.55 -25.30 -7.38
CA ARG A 425 7.92 -26.72 -7.54
C ARG A 425 8.49 -26.97 -8.91
#